data_872f591d8a9029d0b6506f784436777a
#
_entry.id   872f591d8a9029d0b6506f784436777a
#
_cell.length_a   1.000
_cell.length_b   1.000
_cell.length_c   1.000
_cell.angle_alpha   90.00
_cell.angle_beta   90.00
_cell.angle_gamma   90.00
#
_symmetry.space_group_name_H-M   'P 1'
#
loop_
_entity.id
_entity.type
_entity.pdbx_description
1 polymer ?
#
loop_
_entity_poly.entity_id
_entity_poly.type
_entity_poly.pdbx_seq_one_letter_code
_entity_poly.pdbx_strand_id
1 'polypeptide(L)'
;MSNFEFYTPTHVYFGRDTQRQVGDLVRAQGCKKVLVHFGGQSARRSGLLDQIEASLDAAGVAHVQLGGVVPNPHLSLVYQGIDLCKKEGVDFILAVGGGSVIDSAKAIGYGLCMDGDVWDLYDHTRKAEGCTPIGVVLTIAASGSEMSNSSVITKEEGGIKRGYNDEICRPKFAIMNPELTMTLPDYQTACGCTDILMHTMERYFTQGDSLEITDSIAEGLLRTVMAQAVILRDDPKNYDARAEVMWAGSLSHNGLTGCGHSESDFASHRLEHELGGMFDVAHGAGLTAIWGSWARYVYKNCLPRFVRFARNVMGVEAGLSDEETALRGIENMEDFFRSIRMPTSLSELGVHPTEAQLCELAHKCKIAVGGLLGSAKRLDESDMLAIYKMANH
;
A
#
# COMPACT_ATOMS: atom_id res chain seq x y z
N MET A 1 26.65 2.30 -1.06
CA MET A 1 25.44 3.13 -1.25
C MET A 1 25.34 3.51 -2.71
N SER A 2 24.26 3.13 -3.38
CA SER A 2 24.00 3.51 -4.77
C SER A 2 23.55 4.98 -4.85
N ASN A 3 23.65 5.62 -6.03
CA ASN A 3 23.07 6.94 -6.23
C ASN A 3 21.56 6.84 -6.15
N PHE A 4 20.93 7.82 -5.53
CA PHE A 4 19.47 7.87 -5.41
C PHE A 4 18.96 9.32 -5.47
N GLU A 5 17.70 9.48 -5.84
CA GLU A 5 16.92 10.67 -5.67
C GLU A 5 15.83 10.42 -4.63
N PHE A 6 15.61 11.38 -3.74
CA PHE A 6 14.52 11.32 -2.78
C PHE A 6 13.63 12.53 -2.94
N TYR A 7 12.39 12.30 -3.36
CA TYR A 7 11.40 13.33 -3.64
C TYR A 7 10.08 12.99 -2.97
N THR A 8 9.64 13.85 -2.04
CA THR A 8 8.38 13.68 -1.29
C THR A 8 7.70 15.02 -1.07
N PRO A 9 7.02 15.56 -2.10
CA PRO A 9 6.49 16.92 -2.11
C PRO A 9 5.19 17.10 -1.32
N THR A 10 4.57 16.02 -0.87
CA THR A 10 3.27 16.07 -0.19
C THR A 10 3.37 16.83 1.13
N HIS A 11 2.55 17.87 1.31
CA HIS A 11 2.45 18.59 2.56
C HIS A 11 1.55 17.83 3.54
N VAL A 12 2.10 17.41 4.68
CA VAL A 12 1.36 16.62 5.68
C VAL A 12 0.80 17.51 6.77
N TYR A 13 -0.50 17.40 7.03
CA TYR A 13 -1.21 18.04 8.15
C TYR A 13 -1.64 16.94 9.12
N PHE A 14 -0.86 16.75 10.18
CA PHE A 14 -1.02 15.63 11.09
C PHE A 14 -1.59 16.06 12.44
N GLY A 15 -2.55 15.29 12.97
CA GLY A 15 -3.07 15.47 14.32
C GLY A 15 -4.59 15.63 14.37
N ARG A 16 -5.09 15.85 15.59
CA ARG A 16 -6.53 15.98 15.88
C ARG A 16 -7.15 17.14 15.11
N ASP A 17 -8.37 16.93 14.67
CA ASP A 17 -9.21 17.94 14.00
C ASP A 17 -8.64 18.53 12.69
N THR A 18 -7.52 18.02 12.17
CA THR A 18 -6.89 18.54 10.96
C THR A 18 -7.79 18.49 9.72
N GLN A 19 -8.78 17.59 9.67
CA GLN A 19 -9.75 17.52 8.57
C GLN A 19 -10.65 18.76 8.46
N ARG A 20 -10.78 19.55 9.54
CA ARG A 20 -11.62 20.76 9.54
C ARG A 20 -11.07 21.89 8.66
N GLN A 21 -9.77 21.87 8.36
CA GLN A 21 -9.12 22.86 7.51
C GLN A 21 -9.13 22.53 6.01
N VAL A 22 -9.78 21.41 5.62
CA VAL A 22 -9.74 20.90 4.24
C VAL A 22 -10.20 21.92 3.20
N GLY A 23 -11.24 22.70 3.48
CA GLY A 23 -11.75 23.73 2.59
C GLY A 23 -10.73 24.81 2.30
N ASP A 24 -10.03 25.31 3.32
CA ASP A 24 -8.95 26.29 3.15
C ASP A 24 -7.76 25.74 2.37
N LEU A 25 -7.39 24.47 2.61
CA LEU A 25 -6.30 23.81 1.91
C LEU A 25 -6.62 23.60 0.43
N VAL A 26 -7.85 23.18 0.12
CA VAL A 26 -8.32 23.04 -1.27
C VAL A 26 -8.37 24.41 -1.97
N ARG A 27 -8.93 25.43 -1.31
CA ARG A 27 -8.96 26.79 -1.85
C ARG A 27 -7.55 27.34 -2.14
N ALA A 28 -6.59 27.04 -1.29
CA ALA A 28 -5.20 27.47 -1.47
C ALA A 28 -4.54 26.85 -2.71
N GLN A 29 -5.09 25.73 -3.26
CA GLN A 29 -4.62 25.16 -4.53
C GLN A 29 -5.10 25.94 -5.75
N GLY A 30 -6.00 26.91 -5.56
CA GLY A 30 -6.53 27.76 -6.66
C GLY A 30 -7.52 27.05 -7.57
N CYS A 31 -8.06 25.90 -7.15
CA CYS A 31 -9.05 25.14 -7.92
C CYS A 31 -10.42 25.84 -7.94
N LYS A 32 -11.21 25.55 -8.97
CA LYS A 32 -12.57 26.08 -9.15
C LYS A 32 -13.63 25.11 -8.67
N LYS A 33 -13.41 23.83 -8.90
CA LYS A 33 -14.36 22.78 -8.53
C LYS A 33 -13.64 21.48 -8.16
N VAL A 34 -14.02 20.90 -7.02
CA VAL A 34 -13.37 19.67 -6.51
C VAL A 34 -14.29 18.46 -6.65
N LEU A 35 -13.71 17.31 -7.03
CA LEU A 35 -14.35 16.00 -6.84
C LEU A 35 -14.03 15.50 -5.44
N VAL A 36 -15.04 15.30 -4.58
CA VAL A 36 -14.92 14.55 -3.33
C VAL A 36 -15.11 13.07 -3.66
N HIS A 37 -14.00 12.31 -3.69
CA HIS A 37 -13.97 10.89 -4.03
C HIS A 37 -13.79 10.05 -2.78
N PHE A 38 -14.65 9.04 -2.55
CA PHE A 38 -14.66 8.26 -1.31
C PHE A 38 -15.11 6.81 -1.52
N GLY A 39 -14.90 5.98 -0.48
CA GLY A 39 -15.28 4.57 -0.49
C GLY A 39 -16.78 4.34 -0.33
N GLY A 40 -17.14 3.34 0.50
CA GLY A 40 -18.53 3.02 0.80
C GLY A 40 -19.19 3.99 1.80
N GLN A 41 -19.96 3.43 2.73
CA GLN A 41 -20.78 4.25 3.63
C GLN A 41 -20.07 4.71 4.92
N SER A 42 -18.84 4.27 5.19
CA SER A 42 -18.15 4.53 6.47
C SER A 42 -17.92 6.03 6.71
N ALA A 43 -17.36 6.74 5.75
CA ALA A 43 -17.10 8.17 5.85
C ALA A 43 -18.39 9.01 5.95
N ARG A 44 -19.49 8.54 5.34
CA ARG A 44 -20.80 9.16 5.48
C ARG A 44 -21.41 8.90 6.86
N ARG A 45 -21.39 7.63 7.32
CA ARG A 45 -21.96 7.27 8.64
C ARG A 45 -21.21 7.88 9.81
N SER A 46 -19.92 8.14 9.67
CA SER A 46 -19.12 8.83 10.71
C SER A 46 -19.34 10.34 10.74
N GLY A 47 -20.09 10.90 9.78
CA GLY A 47 -20.25 12.35 9.62
C GLY A 47 -19.02 13.07 9.05
N LEU A 48 -18.00 12.32 8.61
CA LEU A 48 -16.77 12.91 8.04
C LEU A 48 -17.05 13.65 6.74
N LEU A 49 -17.88 13.07 5.85
CA LEU A 49 -18.24 13.75 4.59
C LEU A 49 -18.98 15.05 4.86
N ASP A 50 -19.93 15.08 5.80
CA ASP A 50 -20.66 16.30 6.16
C ASP A 50 -19.70 17.39 6.68
N GLN A 51 -18.69 17.03 7.47
CA GLN A 51 -17.65 17.96 7.93
C GLN A 51 -16.82 18.51 6.77
N ILE A 52 -16.46 17.65 5.81
CA ILE A 52 -15.67 18.04 4.63
C ILE A 52 -16.48 18.98 3.75
N GLU A 53 -17.75 18.65 3.45
CA GLU A 53 -18.64 19.50 2.66
C GLU A 53 -18.85 20.85 3.30
N ALA A 54 -19.15 20.87 4.60
CA ALA A 54 -19.30 22.13 5.35
C ALA A 54 -18.03 22.99 5.31
N SER A 55 -16.85 22.37 5.36
CA SER A 55 -15.56 23.08 5.24
C SER A 55 -15.33 23.63 3.84
N LEU A 56 -15.68 22.86 2.78
CA LEU A 56 -15.60 23.31 1.39
C LEU A 56 -16.58 24.47 1.13
N ASP A 57 -17.83 24.38 1.61
CA ASP A 57 -18.85 25.41 1.47
C ASP A 57 -18.42 26.70 2.18
N ALA A 58 -17.90 26.60 3.40
CA ALA A 58 -17.38 27.75 4.14
C ALA A 58 -16.20 28.44 3.43
N ALA A 59 -15.40 27.65 2.72
CA ALA A 59 -14.30 28.17 1.90
C ALA A 59 -14.75 28.69 0.53
N GLY A 60 -16.03 28.52 0.15
CA GLY A 60 -16.58 28.91 -1.15
C GLY A 60 -16.08 28.04 -2.31
N VAL A 61 -15.74 26.77 -2.05
CA VAL A 61 -15.23 25.82 -3.06
C VAL A 61 -16.40 24.97 -3.57
N ALA A 62 -16.70 25.10 -4.87
CA ALA A 62 -17.71 24.25 -5.52
C ALA A 62 -17.23 22.79 -5.54
N HIS A 63 -18.15 21.83 -5.31
CA HIS A 63 -17.78 20.43 -5.26
C HIS A 63 -18.87 19.50 -5.84
N VAL A 64 -18.45 18.32 -6.24
CA VAL A 64 -19.29 17.18 -6.63
C VAL A 64 -18.77 15.92 -5.95
N GLN A 65 -19.58 14.88 -5.83
CA GLN A 65 -19.24 13.65 -5.13
C GLN A 65 -19.22 12.44 -6.05
N LEU A 66 -18.29 11.52 -5.81
CA LEU A 66 -18.29 10.18 -6.35
C LEU A 66 -17.85 9.20 -5.26
N GLY A 67 -18.78 8.41 -4.74
CA GLY A 67 -18.50 7.32 -3.79
C GLY A 67 -18.50 5.97 -4.49
N GLY A 68 -18.27 4.91 -3.69
CA GLY A 68 -18.39 3.53 -4.16
C GLY A 68 -17.07 2.83 -4.43
N VAL A 69 -15.93 3.42 -4.05
CA VAL A 69 -14.65 2.70 -4.12
C VAL A 69 -14.67 1.52 -3.16
N VAL A 70 -14.32 0.36 -3.70
CA VAL A 70 -14.15 -0.90 -2.97
C VAL A 70 -12.67 -1.21 -2.75
N PRO A 71 -12.31 -2.12 -1.83
CA PRO A 71 -10.96 -2.71 -1.83
C PRO A 71 -10.63 -3.27 -3.22
N ASN A 72 -9.36 -3.23 -3.64
CA ASN A 72 -8.95 -3.55 -5.01
C ASN A 72 -9.71 -2.67 -6.04
N PRO A 73 -9.45 -1.36 -6.10
CA PRO A 73 -10.32 -0.37 -6.75
C PRO A 73 -10.52 -0.68 -8.24
N HIS A 74 -11.76 -0.58 -8.69
CA HIS A 74 -12.21 -1.01 -10.01
C HIS A 74 -12.00 0.06 -11.09
N LEU A 75 -11.56 -0.36 -12.26
CA LEU A 75 -11.37 0.49 -13.44
C LEU A 75 -12.69 1.12 -13.91
N SER A 76 -13.80 0.40 -13.82
CA SER A 76 -15.12 0.91 -14.19
C SER A 76 -15.52 2.17 -13.42
N LEU A 77 -15.18 2.26 -12.12
CA LEU A 77 -15.43 3.45 -11.31
C LEU A 77 -14.48 4.61 -11.67
N VAL A 78 -13.25 4.29 -12.08
CA VAL A 78 -12.32 5.30 -12.59
C VAL A 78 -12.87 5.97 -13.85
N TYR A 79 -13.41 5.20 -14.79
CA TYR A 79 -14.07 5.76 -15.99
C TYR A 79 -15.25 6.66 -15.64
N GLN A 80 -16.11 6.24 -14.72
CA GLN A 80 -17.21 7.07 -14.22
C GLN A 80 -16.70 8.39 -13.62
N GLY A 81 -15.59 8.34 -12.87
CA GLY A 81 -14.95 9.51 -12.28
C GLY A 81 -14.41 10.47 -13.33
N ILE A 82 -13.75 9.96 -14.37
CA ILE A 82 -13.24 10.75 -15.49
C ILE A 82 -14.40 11.45 -16.21
N ASP A 83 -15.45 10.73 -16.55
CA ASP A 83 -16.63 11.29 -17.24
C ASP A 83 -17.33 12.35 -16.42
N LEU A 84 -17.54 12.09 -15.11
CA LEU A 84 -18.12 13.05 -14.17
C LEU A 84 -17.27 14.32 -14.10
N CYS A 85 -15.96 14.18 -13.93
CA CYS A 85 -15.06 15.34 -13.84
C CYS A 85 -15.04 16.17 -15.11
N LYS A 86 -15.00 15.54 -16.29
CA LYS A 86 -15.07 16.24 -17.59
C LYS A 86 -16.38 17.00 -17.74
N LYS A 87 -17.53 16.37 -17.40
CA LYS A 87 -18.85 16.98 -17.46
C LYS A 87 -18.99 18.19 -16.55
N GLU A 88 -18.47 18.08 -15.34
CA GLU A 88 -18.63 19.06 -14.27
C GLU A 88 -17.55 20.16 -14.24
N GLY A 89 -16.49 20.01 -15.04
CA GLY A 89 -15.34 20.93 -15.07
C GLY A 89 -14.52 20.90 -13.80
N VAL A 90 -14.30 19.70 -13.24
CA VAL A 90 -13.48 19.46 -12.04
C VAL A 90 -12.02 19.68 -12.37
N ASP A 91 -11.29 20.40 -11.53
CA ASP A 91 -9.86 20.70 -11.67
C ASP A 91 -9.01 20.33 -10.42
N PHE A 92 -9.64 19.68 -9.43
CA PHE A 92 -8.96 19.14 -8.24
C PHE A 92 -9.72 17.91 -7.72
N ILE A 93 -9.00 16.91 -7.19
CA ILE A 93 -9.61 15.70 -6.61
C ILE A 93 -9.24 15.62 -5.13
N LEU A 94 -10.24 15.48 -4.26
CA LEU A 94 -10.08 15.24 -2.83
C LEU A 94 -10.44 13.79 -2.54
N ALA A 95 -9.43 12.96 -2.27
CA ALA A 95 -9.60 11.56 -1.89
C ALA A 95 -9.88 11.47 -0.39
N VAL A 96 -11.05 10.96 0.00
CA VAL A 96 -11.47 10.77 1.40
C VAL A 96 -11.55 9.28 1.67
N GLY A 97 -10.45 8.69 2.16
CA GLY A 97 -10.39 7.23 2.32
C GLY A 97 -9.01 6.69 2.62
N GLY A 98 -8.83 5.40 2.37
CA GLY A 98 -7.56 4.70 2.40
C GLY A 98 -6.94 4.56 1.00
N GLY A 99 -5.94 3.69 0.87
CA GLY A 99 -5.16 3.49 -0.34
C GLY A 99 -5.99 3.29 -1.61
N SER A 100 -7.03 2.44 -1.57
CA SER A 100 -7.90 2.20 -2.72
C SER A 100 -8.58 3.46 -3.25
N VAL A 101 -9.03 4.35 -2.35
CA VAL A 101 -9.66 5.62 -2.74
C VAL A 101 -8.62 6.57 -3.35
N ILE A 102 -7.43 6.61 -2.76
CA ILE A 102 -6.34 7.47 -3.24
C ILE A 102 -5.85 6.99 -4.61
N ASP A 103 -5.69 5.69 -4.79
CA ASP A 103 -5.26 5.07 -6.05
C ASP A 103 -6.29 5.31 -7.17
N SER A 104 -7.60 5.16 -6.87
CA SER A 104 -8.67 5.50 -7.79
C SER A 104 -8.66 7.00 -8.14
N ALA A 105 -8.43 7.89 -7.16
CA ALA A 105 -8.30 9.32 -7.40
C ALA A 105 -7.12 9.67 -8.31
N LYS A 106 -5.97 9.01 -8.12
CA LYS A 106 -4.79 9.15 -8.99
C LYS A 106 -5.10 8.71 -10.42
N ALA A 107 -5.78 7.56 -10.58
CA ALA A 107 -6.19 7.06 -11.88
C ALA A 107 -7.15 8.02 -12.60
N ILE A 108 -8.14 8.58 -11.89
CA ILE A 108 -9.01 9.62 -12.42
C ILE A 108 -8.17 10.85 -12.82
N GLY A 109 -7.25 11.27 -11.96
CA GLY A 109 -6.36 12.42 -12.23
C GLY A 109 -5.53 12.25 -13.49
N TYR A 110 -4.99 11.06 -13.75
CA TYR A 110 -4.30 10.74 -14.99
C TYR A 110 -5.25 10.82 -16.20
N GLY A 111 -6.41 10.16 -16.12
CA GLY A 111 -7.38 10.11 -17.22
C GLY A 111 -7.98 11.46 -17.61
N LEU A 112 -7.89 12.47 -16.73
CA LEU A 112 -8.28 13.85 -17.05
C LEU A 112 -7.22 14.60 -17.85
N CYS A 113 -5.97 14.15 -17.82
CA CYS A 113 -4.83 14.80 -18.44
C CYS A 113 -4.30 14.04 -19.66
N MET A 114 -5.04 13.08 -20.19
CA MET A 114 -4.66 12.32 -21.38
C MET A 114 -5.83 12.06 -22.31
N ASP A 115 -5.52 11.83 -23.57
CA ASP A 115 -6.45 11.29 -24.55
C ASP A 115 -6.34 9.76 -24.59
N GLY A 116 -7.46 9.06 -24.79
CA GLY A 116 -7.52 7.60 -24.87
C GLY A 116 -7.85 6.93 -23.55
N ASP A 117 -7.44 5.68 -23.41
CA ASP A 117 -7.78 4.84 -22.26
C ASP A 117 -6.73 5.00 -21.15
N VAL A 118 -7.19 5.33 -19.94
CA VAL A 118 -6.29 5.41 -18.76
C VAL A 118 -5.66 4.05 -18.41
N TRP A 119 -6.28 2.93 -18.82
CA TRP A 119 -5.72 1.60 -18.62
C TRP A 119 -4.38 1.41 -19.37
N ASP A 120 -4.14 2.13 -20.46
CA ASP A 120 -2.87 2.10 -21.21
C ASP A 120 -1.66 2.43 -20.34
N LEU A 121 -1.85 3.19 -19.25
CA LEU A 121 -0.79 3.46 -18.27
C LEU A 121 -0.48 2.20 -17.44
N TYR A 122 -1.49 1.46 -17.03
CA TYR A 122 -1.37 0.25 -16.21
C TYR A 122 -0.89 -0.97 -17.02
N ASP A 123 -1.15 -0.97 -18.34
CA ASP A 123 -0.55 -1.93 -19.28
C ASP A 123 0.85 -1.53 -19.73
N HIS A 124 1.36 -0.39 -19.27
CA HIS A 124 2.67 0.17 -19.65
C HIS A 124 2.85 0.40 -21.15
N THR A 125 1.76 0.54 -21.90
CA THR A 125 1.77 0.89 -23.34
C THR A 125 1.92 2.39 -23.58
N ARG A 126 1.60 3.21 -22.56
CA ARG A 126 1.77 4.67 -22.55
C ARG A 126 2.41 5.16 -21.26
N LYS A 127 2.81 6.42 -21.26
CA LYS A 127 3.25 7.17 -20.08
C LYS A 127 2.27 8.31 -19.80
N ALA A 128 2.12 8.68 -18.54
CA ALA A 128 1.27 9.79 -18.15
C ALA A 128 1.84 11.12 -18.67
N GLU A 129 0.95 11.97 -19.19
CA GLU A 129 1.29 13.30 -19.71
C GLU A 129 1.04 14.40 -18.65
N GLY A 130 0.24 14.07 -17.63
CA GLY A 130 -0.12 14.95 -16.54
C GLY A 130 -1.01 14.21 -15.53
N CYS A 131 -1.32 14.89 -14.43
CA CYS A 131 -2.26 14.40 -13.43
C CYS A 131 -2.98 15.60 -12.81
N THR A 132 -4.31 15.58 -12.79
CA THR A 132 -5.10 16.56 -12.04
C THR A 132 -4.66 16.53 -10.56
N PRO A 133 -4.42 17.70 -9.92
CA PRO A 133 -3.92 17.74 -8.55
C PRO A 133 -4.84 17.04 -7.56
N ILE A 134 -4.25 16.35 -6.58
CA ILE A 134 -4.94 15.52 -5.59
C ILE A 134 -4.62 16.03 -4.18
N GLY A 135 -5.63 16.09 -3.32
CA GLY A 135 -5.52 16.19 -1.87
C GLY A 135 -6.08 14.94 -1.21
N VAL A 136 -5.64 14.63 -0.01
CA VAL A 136 -6.06 13.43 0.72
C VAL A 136 -6.55 13.77 2.11
N VAL A 137 -7.66 13.14 2.52
CA VAL A 137 -8.07 12.97 3.92
C VAL A 137 -7.98 11.48 4.24
N LEU A 138 -6.94 11.08 4.95
CA LEU A 138 -6.64 9.67 5.20
C LEU A 138 -7.53 9.09 6.30
N THR A 139 -8.16 7.95 6.02
CA THR A 139 -9.02 7.25 7.00
C THR A 139 -8.56 5.82 7.31
N ILE A 140 -7.55 5.32 6.61
CA ILE A 140 -6.96 3.98 6.82
C ILE A 140 -5.45 4.10 6.67
N ALA A 141 -4.70 3.79 7.72
CA ALA A 141 -3.25 3.68 7.67
C ALA A 141 -2.86 2.28 7.12
N ALA A 142 -2.26 2.24 5.94
CA ALA A 142 -1.83 1.01 5.27
C ALA A 142 -0.80 1.33 4.16
N SER A 143 -1.26 1.43 2.91
CA SER A 143 -0.45 1.50 1.69
C SER A 143 0.50 2.70 1.56
N GLY A 144 0.36 3.76 2.38
CA GLY A 144 1.14 4.99 2.23
C GLY A 144 0.88 5.76 0.92
N SER A 145 -0.26 5.50 0.26
CA SER A 145 -0.60 6.10 -1.03
C SER A 145 -0.71 7.64 -0.97
N GLU A 146 -0.98 8.20 0.21
CA GLU A 146 -1.05 9.65 0.45
C GLU A 146 0.30 10.37 0.25
N MET A 147 1.42 9.63 0.30
CA MET A 147 2.76 10.18 0.05
C MET A 147 3.52 9.43 -1.06
N SER A 148 2.92 8.46 -1.72
CA SER A 148 3.58 7.66 -2.74
C SER A 148 3.28 8.14 -4.16
N ASN A 149 4.11 7.72 -5.11
CA ASN A 149 3.94 7.91 -6.55
C ASN A 149 3.20 6.74 -7.23
N SER A 150 2.66 5.80 -6.44
CA SER A 150 2.03 4.57 -6.93
C SER A 150 0.51 4.69 -6.96
N SER A 151 -0.11 4.05 -7.95
CA SER A 151 -1.55 3.81 -8.06
C SER A 151 -1.77 2.39 -8.57
N VAL A 152 -2.65 1.62 -7.92
CA VAL A 152 -2.97 0.23 -8.29
C VAL A 152 -4.46 0.14 -8.59
N ILE A 153 -4.81 -0.36 -9.79
CA ILE A 153 -6.19 -0.49 -10.26
C ILE A 153 -6.45 -1.92 -10.70
N THR A 154 -7.67 -2.37 -10.50
CA THR A 154 -8.16 -3.68 -10.94
C THR A 154 -9.09 -3.52 -12.13
N LYS A 155 -8.72 -4.12 -13.26
CA LYS A 155 -9.61 -4.33 -14.40
C LYS A 155 -10.43 -5.57 -14.10
N GLU A 156 -11.75 -5.39 -13.96
CA GLU A 156 -12.68 -6.44 -13.54
C GLU A 156 -12.71 -7.58 -14.57
N GLU A 157 -12.63 -7.22 -15.85
CA GLU A 157 -12.49 -8.21 -16.92
C GLU A 157 -11.15 -8.93 -16.81
N GLY A 158 -11.20 -10.20 -16.48
CA GLY A 158 -10.03 -11.07 -16.30
C GLY A 158 -9.37 -10.98 -14.91
N GLY A 159 -9.90 -10.17 -13.97
CA GLY A 159 -9.37 -10.04 -12.61
C GLY A 159 -7.91 -9.56 -12.63
N ILE A 160 -7.60 -8.52 -13.41
CA ILE A 160 -6.23 -8.07 -13.66
C ILE A 160 -5.91 -6.87 -12.75
N LYS A 161 -5.07 -7.06 -11.73
CA LYS A 161 -4.62 -6.00 -10.81
C LYS A 161 -3.23 -5.52 -11.22
N ARG A 162 -3.08 -4.22 -11.54
CA ARG A 162 -1.84 -3.63 -12.05
C ARG A 162 -1.54 -2.28 -11.39
N GLY A 163 -0.26 -2.00 -11.22
CA GLY A 163 0.22 -0.72 -10.69
C GLY A 163 0.86 0.14 -11.77
N TYR A 164 0.71 1.44 -11.63
CA TYR A 164 1.44 2.46 -12.38
C TYR A 164 2.08 3.46 -11.41
N ASN A 165 3.34 3.81 -11.65
CA ASN A 165 4.11 4.71 -10.78
C ASN A 165 4.60 5.92 -11.58
N ASP A 166 4.28 7.11 -11.10
CA ASP A 166 4.80 8.36 -11.65
C ASP A 166 4.79 9.46 -10.58
N GLU A 167 5.86 10.26 -10.51
CA GLU A 167 6.01 11.33 -9.51
C GLU A 167 4.92 12.40 -9.60
N ILE A 168 4.31 12.57 -10.79
CA ILE A 168 3.31 13.62 -11.04
C ILE A 168 2.00 13.41 -10.28
N CYS A 169 1.68 12.17 -9.83
CA CYS A 169 0.46 11.87 -9.09
C CYS A 169 0.59 12.02 -7.57
N ARG A 170 1.77 12.37 -7.06
CA ARG A 170 1.92 12.55 -5.61
C ARG A 170 0.95 13.63 -5.11
N PRO A 171 0.15 13.35 -4.07
CA PRO A 171 -0.80 14.31 -3.54
C PRO A 171 -0.15 15.63 -3.13
N LYS A 172 -0.84 16.73 -3.34
CA LYS A 172 -0.39 18.08 -2.92
C LYS A 172 -0.36 18.21 -1.41
N PHE A 173 -1.35 17.61 -0.76
CA PHE A 173 -1.41 17.54 0.70
C PHE A 173 -2.08 16.24 1.17
N ALA A 174 -1.75 15.86 2.40
CA ALA A 174 -2.39 14.77 3.12
C ALA A 174 -2.80 15.24 4.52
N ILE A 175 -4.10 15.17 4.81
CA ILE A 175 -4.67 15.38 6.14
C ILE A 175 -4.71 14.04 6.85
N MET A 176 -4.07 13.96 7.99
CA MET A 176 -3.82 12.73 8.73
C MET A 176 -4.23 12.89 10.20
N ASN A 177 -5.54 12.70 10.49
CA ASN A 177 -6.04 12.65 11.86
C ASN A 177 -6.18 11.19 12.31
N PRO A 178 -5.38 10.70 13.27
CA PRO A 178 -5.45 9.32 13.76
C PRO A 178 -6.84 8.91 14.25
N GLU A 179 -7.65 9.83 14.76
CA GLU A 179 -9.00 9.54 15.24
C GLU A 179 -9.92 9.02 14.13
N LEU A 180 -9.69 9.41 12.87
CA LEU A 180 -10.47 8.92 11.72
C LEU A 180 -10.29 7.43 11.47
N THR A 181 -9.24 6.81 12.03
CA THR A 181 -8.98 5.38 11.91
C THR A 181 -9.56 4.55 13.06
N MET A 182 -10.05 5.16 14.13
CA MET A 182 -10.52 4.46 15.34
C MET A 182 -11.80 3.63 15.15
N THR A 183 -12.50 3.83 14.04
CA THR A 183 -13.72 3.09 13.68
C THR A 183 -13.46 1.91 12.76
N LEU A 184 -12.20 1.67 12.38
CA LEU A 184 -11.83 0.54 11.54
C LEU A 184 -12.04 -0.78 12.29
N PRO A 185 -12.57 -1.82 11.64
CA PRO A 185 -12.55 -3.18 12.17
C PRO A 185 -11.11 -3.64 12.48
N ASP A 186 -10.95 -4.48 13.50
CA ASP A 186 -9.66 -5.02 13.92
C ASP A 186 -8.90 -5.68 12.77
N TYR A 187 -9.61 -6.45 11.95
CA TYR A 187 -9.02 -7.10 10.77
C TYR A 187 -8.44 -6.10 9.77
N GLN A 188 -9.14 -4.99 9.49
CA GLN A 188 -8.63 -3.96 8.58
C GLN A 188 -7.44 -3.22 9.18
N THR A 189 -7.44 -2.99 10.49
CA THR A 189 -6.29 -2.42 11.20
C THR A 189 -5.06 -3.33 11.09
N ALA A 190 -5.23 -4.63 11.32
CA ALA A 190 -4.17 -5.61 11.19
C ALA A 190 -3.65 -5.71 9.75
N CYS A 191 -4.55 -5.75 8.74
CA CYS A 191 -4.17 -5.69 7.32
C CYS A 191 -3.36 -4.43 7.00
N GLY A 192 -3.74 -3.28 7.55
CA GLY A 192 -2.99 -2.04 7.36
C GLY A 192 -1.58 -2.11 7.96
N CYS A 193 -1.45 -2.58 9.19
CA CYS A 193 -0.14 -2.77 9.82
C CYS A 193 0.75 -3.72 9.02
N THR A 194 0.21 -4.83 8.54
CA THR A 194 0.99 -5.80 7.75
C THR A 194 1.42 -5.24 6.39
N ASP A 195 0.59 -4.45 5.73
CA ASP A 195 0.94 -3.77 4.48
C ASP A 195 2.11 -2.79 4.67
N ILE A 196 2.08 -1.99 5.75
CA ILE A 196 3.19 -1.10 6.14
C ILE A 196 4.50 -1.88 6.35
N LEU A 197 4.42 -3.02 7.08
CA LEU A 197 5.57 -3.89 7.30
C LEU A 197 6.11 -4.45 5.98
N MET A 198 5.23 -4.92 5.08
CA MET A 198 5.62 -5.47 3.79
C MET A 198 6.31 -4.44 2.90
N HIS A 199 5.76 -3.23 2.76
CA HIS A 199 6.40 -2.16 2.01
C HIS A 199 7.83 -1.86 2.49
N THR A 200 8.04 -1.92 3.81
CA THR A 200 9.36 -1.71 4.41
C THR A 200 10.28 -2.91 4.17
N MET A 201 9.80 -4.13 4.41
CA MET A 201 10.59 -5.36 4.23
C MET A 201 11.01 -5.58 2.77
N GLU A 202 10.18 -5.25 1.81
CA GLU A 202 10.51 -5.42 0.39
C GLU A 202 11.52 -4.40 -0.14
N ARG A 203 11.75 -3.31 0.58
CA ARG A 203 12.88 -2.40 0.36
C ARG A 203 14.13 -2.82 1.15
N TYR A 204 13.94 -3.57 2.22
CA TYR A 204 15.01 -4.04 3.10
C TYR A 204 15.68 -5.33 2.59
N PHE A 205 14.91 -6.33 2.14
CA PHE A 205 15.43 -7.61 1.64
C PHE A 205 15.90 -7.51 0.19
N THR A 206 17.12 -7.01 0.00
CA THR A 206 17.75 -6.84 -1.31
C THR A 206 19.12 -7.52 -1.35
N GLN A 207 19.61 -7.86 -2.54
CA GLN A 207 21.02 -8.22 -2.70
C GLN A 207 21.86 -6.93 -2.66
N GLY A 208 22.75 -6.84 -1.71
CA GLY A 208 23.62 -5.68 -1.57
C GLY A 208 24.15 -5.53 -0.15
N ASP A 209 25.07 -4.59 0.02
CA ASP A 209 25.64 -4.29 1.33
C ASP A 209 24.61 -3.59 2.23
N SER A 210 24.79 -3.76 3.53
CA SER A 210 24.03 -3.04 4.53
C SER A 210 24.32 -1.54 4.46
N LEU A 211 23.25 -0.74 4.56
CA LEU A 211 23.29 0.73 4.61
C LEU A 211 22.85 1.16 6.00
N GLU A 212 23.79 1.52 6.88
CA GLU A 212 23.47 1.70 8.30
C GLU A 212 22.30 2.67 8.56
N ILE A 213 22.27 3.85 7.93
CA ILE A 213 21.21 4.81 8.20
C ILE A 213 19.86 4.35 7.62
N THR A 214 19.83 3.89 6.37
CA THR A 214 18.60 3.46 5.71
C THR A 214 18.02 2.20 6.38
N ASP A 215 18.89 1.23 6.67
CA ASP A 215 18.51 -0.01 7.33
C ASP A 215 18.02 0.27 8.77
N SER A 216 18.70 1.14 9.54
CA SER A 216 18.28 1.49 10.89
C SER A 216 16.93 2.21 10.93
N ILE A 217 16.62 3.05 9.94
CA ILE A 217 15.29 3.67 9.77
C ILE A 217 14.24 2.58 9.50
N ALA A 218 14.51 1.67 8.56
CA ALA A 218 13.61 0.56 8.23
C ALA A 218 13.38 -0.37 9.45
N GLU A 219 14.45 -0.77 10.14
CA GLU A 219 14.40 -1.61 11.34
C GLU A 219 13.62 -0.94 12.48
N GLY A 220 13.82 0.37 12.69
CA GLY A 220 13.06 1.16 13.66
C GLY A 220 11.57 1.21 13.33
N LEU A 221 11.23 1.46 12.05
CA LEU A 221 9.85 1.46 11.57
C LEU A 221 9.18 0.09 11.77
N LEU A 222 9.85 -1.01 11.40
CA LEU A 222 9.33 -2.37 11.57
C LEU A 222 9.02 -2.67 13.04
N ARG A 223 9.97 -2.43 13.95
CA ARG A 223 9.77 -2.65 15.40
C ARG A 223 8.62 -1.81 15.95
N THR A 224 8.53 -0.53 15.56
CA THR A 224 7.46 0.38 16.01
C THR A 224 6.11 -0.14 15.56
N VAL A 225 5.92 -0.44 14.27
CA VAL A 225 4.63 -0.94 13.74
C VAL A 225 4.23 -2.26 14.39
N MET A 226 5.17 -3.19 14.60
CA MET A 226 4.89 -4.45 15.29
C MET A 226 4.40 -4.22 16.72
N ALA A 227 5.06 -3.35 17.49
CA ALA A 227 4.66 -3.02 18.85
C ALA A 227 3.28 -2.35 18.89
N GLN A 228 3.03 -1.38 18.02
CA GLN A 228 1.76 -0.66 17.97
C GLN A 228 0.60 -1.54 17.45
N ALA A 229 0.85 -2.47 16.54
CA ALA A 229 -0.15 -3.42 16.07
C ALA A 229 -0.67 -4.32 17.20
N VAL A 230 0.22 -4.75 18.12
CA VAL A 230 -0.17 -5.51 19.32
C VAL A 230 -1.03 -4.64 20.26
N ILE A 231 -0.67 -3.38 20.48
CA ILE A 231 -1.48 -2.44 21.28
C ILE A 231 -2.86 -2.26 20.64
N LEU A 232 -2.92 -2.04 19.32
CA LEU A 232 -4.20 -1.83 18.62
C LEU A 232 -5.09 -3.07 18.54
N ARG A 233 -4.53 -4.28 18.62
CA ARG A 233 -5.28 -5.53 18.77
C ARG A 233 -6.09 -5.53 20.08
N ASP A 234 -5.51 -5.03 21.16
CA ASP A 234 -6.07 -5.07 22.51
C ASP A 234 -6.82 -3.78 22.88
N ASP A 235 -6.37 -2.62 22.37
CA ASP A 235 -6.97 -1.29 22.51
C ASP A 235 -7.08 -0.59 21.15
N PRO A 236 -8.09 -0.89 20.33
CA PRO A 236 -8.22 -0.37 18.96
C PRO A 236 -8.48 1.14 18.89
N LYS A 237 -8.74 1.81 20.02
CA LYS A 237 -8.95 3.26 20.08
C LYS A 237 -7.76 4.03 20.67
N ASN A 238 -6.64 3.36 20.92
CA ASN A 238 -5.44 4.00 21.40
C ASN A 238 -4.92 5.04 20.39
N TYR A 239 -5.02 6.31 20.74
CA TYR A 239 -4.65 7.40 19.85
C TYR A 239 -3.18 7.37 19.47
N ASP A 240 -2.29 7.16 20.44
CA ASP A 240 -0.84 7.20 20.21
C ASP A 240 -0.42 6.05 19.29
N ALA A 241 -0.96 4.85 19.50
CA ALA A 241 -0.71 3.72 18.63
C ALA A 241 -1.25 3.95 17.19
N ARG A 242 -2.46 4.55 17.06
CA ARG A 242 -2.99 4.95 15.75
C ARG A 242 -2.12 6.00 15.06
N ALA A 243 -1.60 6.95 15.82
CA ALA A 243 -0.73 8.00 15.32
C ALA A 243 0.60 7.44 14.79
N GLU A 244 1.25 6.57 15.57
CA GLU A 244 2.50 5.91 15.16
C GLU A 244 2.31 5.07 13.90
N VAL A 245 1.26 4.23 13.84
CA VAL A 245 0.98 3.41 12.65
C VAL A 245 0.65 4.28 11.44
N MET A 246 -0.12 5.37 11.62
CA MET A 246 -0.48 6.27 10.53
C MET A 246 0.76 6.95 9.94
N TRP A 247 1.65 7.45 10.78
CA TRP A 247 2.89 8.08 10.30
C TRP A 247 3.85 7.07 9.66
N ALA A 248 4.01 5.90 10.28
CA ALA A 248 4.81 4.81 9.73
C ALA A 248 4.33 4.37 8.34
N GLY A 249 3.00 4.36 8.11
CA GLY A 249 2.42 4.04 6.81
C GLY A 249 2.94 4.94 5.69
N SER A 250 2.93 6.25 5.91
CA SER A 250 3.48 7.21 4.95
C SER A 250 4.98 7.00 4.71
N LEU A 251 5.77 6.79 5.77
CA LEU A 251 7.21 6.60 5.68
C LEU A 251 7.61 5.28 5.01
N SER A 252 6.79 4.23 5.15
CA SER A 252 7.05 2.92 4.56
C SER A 252 7.02 2.94 3.03
N HIS A 253 6.25 3.87 2.42
CA HIS A 253 6.03 3.87 0.96
C HIS A 253 6.38 5.20 0.26
N ASN A 254 6.92 6.19 0.94
CA ASN A 254 7.37 7.44 0.33
C ASN A 254 8.77 7.36 -0.32
N GLY A 255 9.43 6.20 -0.27
CA GLY A 255 10.77 5.96 -0.80
C GLY A 255 11.89 5.99 0.24
N LEU A 256 11.65 6.50 1.46
CA LEU A 256 12.69 6.70 2.47
C LEU A 256 13.45 5.41 2.84
N THR A 257 12.72 4.31 3.06
CA THR A 257 13.27 3.03 3.50
C THR A 257 14.02 2.27 2.39
N GLY A 258 14.09 2.82 1.18
CA GLY A 258 14.83 2.26 0.04
C GLY A 258 16.01 3.12 -0.43
N CYS A 259 16.24 4.30 0.20
CA CYS A 259 17.28 5.23 -0.23
C CYS A 259 18.67 4.59 -0.22
N GLY A 260 19.36 4.63 -1.37
CA GLY A 260 20.73 4.11 -1.53
C GLY A 260 20.82 2.62 -1.80
N HIS A 261 19.74 1.83 -1.69
CA HIS A 261 19.68 0.49 -2.26
C HIS A 261 19.56 0.57 -3.78
N SER A 262 20.15 -0.39 -4.50
CA SER A 262 20.12 -0.40 -5.97
C SER A 262 18.75 -0.78 -6.53
N GLU A 263 18.01 -1.61 -5.81
CA GLU A 263 16.71 -2.14 -6.21
C GLU A 263 15.86 -2.45 -4.97
N SER A 264 14.55 -2.56 -5.17
CA SER A 264 13.60 -3.10 -4.20
C SER A 264 13.09 -4.47 -4.67
N ASP A 265 12.66 -5.36 -3.76
CA ASP A 265 12.22 -6.71 -4.11
C ASP A 265 10.81 -6.74 -4.71
N PHE A 266 9.81 -6.34 -3.95
CA PHE A 266 8.39 -6.34 -4.30
C PHE A 266 7.83 -7.69 -4.80
N ALA A 267 8.51 -8.82 -4.52
CA ALA A 267 8.04 -10.14 -4.94
C ALA A 267 6.73 -10.54 -4.23
N SER A 268 6.65 -10.33 -2.91
CA SER A 268 5.43 -10.65 -2.16
C SER A 268 4.21 -9.85 -2.65
N HIS A 269 4.38 -8.55 -2.94
CA HIS A 269 3.30 -7.72 -3.50
C HIS A 269 2.87 -8.21 -4.88
N ARG A 270 3.80 -8.53 -5.78
CA ARG A 270 3.45 -8.98 -7.13
C ARG A 270 2.76 -10.34 -7.13
N LEU A 271 3.19 -11.25 -6.27
CA LEU A 271 2.50 -12.53 -6.06
C LEU A 271 1.10 -12.31 -5.45
N GLU A 272 0.98 -11.41 -4.46
CA GLU A 272 -0.32 -11.09 -3.86
C GLU A 272 -1.28 -10.43 -4.84
N HIS A 273 -0.81 -9.58 -5.75
CA HIS A 273 -1.67 -8.94 -6.74
C HIS A 273 -2.48 -9.95 -7.55
N GLU A 274 -1.88 -11.08 -7.89
CA GLU A 274 -2.58 -12.14 -8.62
C GLU A 274 -3.58 -12.90 -7.73
N LEU A 275 -3.27 -13.10 -6.43
CA LEU A 275 -4.24 -13.64 -5.46
C LEU A 275 -5.42 -12.68 -5.27
N GLY A 276 -5.14 -11.39 -5.07
CA GLY A 276 -6.18 -10.37 -4.94
C GLY A 276 -7.04 -10.25 -6.18
N GLY A 277 -6.43 -10.37 -7.38
CA GLY A 277 -7.17 -10.36 -8.65
C GLY A 277 -8.04 -11.58 -8.87
N MET A 278 -7.60 -12.77 -8.43
CA MET A 278 -8.32 -14.03 -8.65
C MET A 278 -9.36 -14.34 -7.56
N PHE A 279 -9.06 -13.99 -6.29
CA PHE A 279 -9.87 -14.42 -5.13
C PHE A 279 -10.45 -13.27 -4.31
N ASP A 280 -10.20 -12.01 -4.72
CA ASP A 280 -10.67 -10.79 -4.03
C ASP A 280 -10.35 -10.78 -2.53
N VAL A 281 -9.16 -11.24 -2.14
CA VAL A 281 -8.71 -11.26 -0.75
C VAL A 281 -8.27 -9.88 -0.26
N ALA A 282 -8.32 -9.66 1.05
CA ALA A 282 -7.77 -8.44 1.65
C ALA A 282 -6.25 -8.40 1.46
N HIS A 283 -5.74 -7.30 0.88
CA HIS A 283 -4.36 -7.15 0.44
C HIS A 283 -3.33 -7.49 1.53
N GLY A 284 -3.43 -6.87 2.72
CA GLY A 284 -2.50 -7.13 3.81
C GLY A 284 -2.51 -8.58 4.31
N ALA A 285 -3.67 -9.26 4.25
CA ALA A 285 -3.76 -10.67 4.62
C ALA A 285 -3.21 -11.60 3.53
N GLY A 286 -3.42 -11.27 2.26
CA GLY A 286 -2.79 -11.98 1.13
C GLY A 286 -1.27 -11.89 1.18
N LEU A 287 -0.72 -10.73 1.54
CA LEU A 287 0.72 -10.54 1.73
C LEU A 287 1.28 -11.45 2.82
N THR A 288 0.67 -11.50 3.99
CA THR A 288 1.15 -12.34 5.09
C THR A 288 1.05 -13.83 4.79
N ALA A 289 0.02 -14.25 4.06
CA ALA A 289 -0.18 -15.64 3.64
C ALA A 289 0.94 -16.15 2.70
N ILE A 290 1.59 -15.25 1.96
CA ILE A 290 2.68 -15.61 1.01
C ILE A 290 4.05 -15.39 1.63
N TRP A 291 4.24 -14.38 2.47
CA TRP A 291 5.55 -13.88 2.86
C TRP A 291 6.45 -14.95 3.46
N GLY A 292 5.95 -15.79 4.37
CA GLY A 292 6.74 -16.85 5.02
C GLY A 292 7.32 -17.85 4.03
N SER A 293 6.53 -18.23 3.02
CA SER A 293 6.95 -19.13 1.95
C SER A 293 7.96 -18.47 1.01
N TRP A 294 7.73 -17.20 0.62
CA TRP A 294 8.71 -16.42 -0.12
C TRP A 294 10.03 -16.30 0.66
N ALA A 295 9.98 -15.92 1.92
CA ALA A 295 11.16 -15.72 2.74
C ALA A 295 12.00 -17.00 2.85
N ARG A 296 11.37 -18.17 3.09
CA ARG A 296 12.05 -19.47 3.13
C ARG A 296 12.65 -19.87 1.76
N TYR A 297 12.01 -19.42 0.69
CA TYR A 297 12.50 -19.73 -0.65
C TYR A 297 13.75 -18.93 -1.02
N VAL A 298 13.86 -17.67 -0.56
CA VAL A 298 14.92 -16.75 -1.00
C VAL A 298 16.02 -16.48 0.02
N TYR A 299 15.86 -16.80 1.31
CA TYR A 299 16.75 -16.34 2.38
C TYR A 299 18.24 -16.68 2.15
N LYS A 300 18.54 -17.83 1.53
CA LYS A 300 19.92 -18.22 1.22
C LYS A 300 20.59 -17.30 0.19
N ASN A 301 19.83 -16.68 -0.68
CA ASN A 301 20.32 -15.78 -1.72
C ASN A 301 20.73 -14.41 -1.17
N CYS A 302 20.16 -13.99 -0.03
CA CYS A 302 20.52 -12.75 0.66
C CYS A 302 20.63 -12.97 2.19
N LEU A 303 21.30 -14.06 2.57
CA LEU A 303 21.42 -14.54 3.96
C LEU A 303 21.86 -13.45 4.95
N PRO A 304 22.85 -12.58 4.68
CA PRO A 304 23.24 -11.53 5.62
C PRO A 304 22.10 -10.56 5.97
N ARG A 305 21.19 -10.29 5.03
CA ARG A 305 20.02 -9.43 5.25
C ARG A 305 19.01 -10.09 6.19
N PHE A 306 18.75 -11.39 6.00
CA PHE A 306 17.88 -12.16 6.90
C PHE A 306 18.47 -12.31 8.30
N VAL A 307 19.79 -12.51 8.42
CA VAL A 307 20.48 -12.55 9.73
C VAL A 307 20.37 -11.20 10.44
N ARG A 308 20.61 -10.08 9.73
CA ARG A 308 20.45 -8.72 10.28
C ARG A 308 19.01 -8.46 10.73
N PHE A 309 18.03 -8.80 9.91
CA PHE A 309 16.61 -8.71 10.26
C PHE A 309 16.27 -9.50 11.51
N ALA A 310 16.70 -10.77 11.57
CA ALA A 310 16.46 -11.65 12.70
C ALA A 310 16.99 -11.05 14.01
N ARG A 311 18.20 -10.47 13.98
CA ARG A 311 18.81 -9.86 15.18
C ARG A 311 18.21 -8.50 15.53
N ASN A 312 18.13 -7.60 14.56
CA ASN A 312 17.79 -6.20 14.82
C ASN A 312 16.29 -5.92 14.89
N VAL A 313 15.46 -6.74 14.24
CA VAL A 313 14.00 -6.59 14.23
C VAL A 313 13.33 -7.63 15.10
N MET A 314 13.70 -8.90 14.93
CA MET A 314 13.03 -10.01 15.60
C MET A 314 13.68 -10.43 16.95
N GLY A 315 14.78 -9.80 17.36
CA GLY A 315 15.42 -10.03 18.65
C GLY A 315 16.05 -11.41 18.83
N VAL A 316 16.44 -12.08 17.74
CA VAL A 316 17.08 -13.40 17.82
C VAL A 316 18.49 -13.24 18.42
N GLU A 317 18.73 -13.93 19.53
CA GLU A 317 19.99 -13.86 20.26
C GLU A 317 21.17 -14.51 19.49
N ALA A 318 22.38 -14.14 19.88
CA ALA A 318 23.60 -14.73 19.35
C ALA A 318 23.76 -16.19 19.78
N GLY A 319 24.51 -16.99 18.99
CA GLY A 319 24.85 -18.37 19.32
C GLY A 319 24.32 -19.41 18.33
N LEU A 320 23.44 -19.02 17.42
CA LEU A 320 22.98 -19.84 16.29
C LEU A 320 23.87 -19.60 15.07
N SER A 321 23.91 -20.55 14.14
CA SER A 321 24.47 -20.34 12.80
C SER A 321 23.66 -19.27 12.05
N ASP A 322 24.22 -18.71 10.99
CA ASP A 322 23.55 -17.71 10.17
C ASP A 322 22.23 -18.23 9.56
N GLU A 323 22.22 -19.49 9.07
CA GLU A 323 21.01 -20.11 8.54
C GLU A 323 19.94 -20.30 9.61
N GLU A 324 20.33 -20.82 10.79
CA GLU A 324 19.38 -20.98 11.92
C GLU A 324 18.87 -19.64 12.41
N THR A 325 19.73 -18.61 12.47
CA THR A 325 19.33 -17.24 12.84
C THR A 325 18.30 -16.68 11.86
N ALA A 326 18.54 -16.81 10.55
CA ALA A 326 17.63 -16.36 9.51
C ALA A 326 16.25 -17.07 9.60
N LEU A 327 16.26 -18.40 9.70
CA LEU A 327 15.03 -19.19 9.84
C LEU A 327 14.25 -18.83 11.10
N ARG A 328 14.94 -18.65 12.23
CA ARG A 328 14.30 -18.21 13.49
C ARG A 328 13.67 -16.82 13.33
N GLY A 329 14.32 -15.91 12.61
CA GLY A 329 13.75 -14.60 12.30
C GLY A 329 12.47 -14.70 11.46
N ILE A 330 12.42 -15.60 10.47
CA ILE A 330 11.23 -15.87 9.66
C ILE A 330 10.10 -16.45 10.53
N GLU A 331 10.40 -17.47 11.37
CA GLU A 331 9.43 -18.05 12.30
C GLU A 331 8.84 -17.02 13.25
N ASN A 332 9.67 -16.19 13.88
CA ASN A 332 9.23 -15.13 14.80
C ASN A 332 8.32 -14.11 14.10
N MET A 333 8.57 -13.80 12.82
CA MET A 333 7.71 -12.88 12.07
C MET A 333 6.36 -13.51 11.75
N GLU A 334 6.30 -14.80 11.40
CA GLU A 334 5.02 -15.51 11.23
C GLU A 334 4.25 -15.60 12.54
N ASP A 335 4.94 -15.85 13.67
CA ASP A 335 4.31 -15.85 14.99
C ASP A 335 3.75 -14.47 15.35
N PHE A 336 4.46 -13.40 14.97
CA PHE A 336 3.92 -12.05 15.09
C PHE A 336 2.64 -11.89 14.25
N PHE A 337 2.61 -12.31 12.97
CA PHE A 337 1.40 -12.22 12.14
C PHE A 337 0.23 -12.97 12.79
N ARG A 338 0.45 -14.20 13.26
CA ARG A 338 -0.58 -14.96 14.00
C ARG A 338 -1.04 -14.23 15.27
N SER A 339 -0.11 -13.56 15.97
CA SER A 339 -0.43 -12.82 17.20
C SER A 339 -1.42 -11.68 16.98
N ILE A 340 -1.42 -11.07 15.78
CA ILE A 340 -2.38 -10.05 15.35
C ILE A 340 -3.50 -10.62 14.47
N ARG A 341 -3.69 -11.95 14.48
CA ARG A 341 -4.74 -12.69 13.76
C ARG A 341 -4.65 -12.59 12.23
N MET A 342 -3.43 -12.49 11.71
CA MET A 342 -3.18 -12.52 10.26
C MET A 342 -2.78 -13.92 9.80
N PRO A 343 -3.26 -14.36 8.61
CA PRO A 343 -2.95 -15.68 8.07
C PRO A 343 -1.48 -15.78 7.65
N THR A 344 -0.90 -16.97 7.73
CA THR A 344 0.47 -17.27 7.27
C THR A 344 0.52 -18.34 6.20
N SER A 345 -0.65 -18.76 5.70
CA SER A 345 -0.82 -19.67 4.56
C SER A 345 -2.09 -19.34 3.78
N LEU A 346 -2.24 -19.92 2.59
CA LEU A 346 -3.45 -19.74 1.77
C LEU A 346 -4.68 -20.38 2.42
N SER A 347 -4.51 -21.53 3.10
CA SER A 347 -5.62 -22.16 3.84
C SER A 347 -6.11 -21.31 5.00
N GLU A 348 -5.20 -20.71 5.78
CA GLU A 348 -5.55 -19.77 6.85
C GLU A 348 -6.21 -18.49 6.31
N LEU A 349 -5.85 -18.07 5.09
CA LEU A 349 -6.52 -16.97 4.36
C LEU A 349 -7.94 -17.34 3.90
N GLY A 350 -8.29 -18.62 3.94
CA GLY A 350 -9.58 -19.15 3.44
C GLY A 350 -9.60 -19.41 1.93
N VAL A 351 -8.44 -19.53 1.31
CA VAL A 351 -8.27 -19.77 -0.13
C VAL A 351 -7.65 -21.15 -0.34
N HIS A 352 -8.25 -21.96 -1.20
CA HIS A 352 -7.81 -23.33 -1.50
C HIS A 352 -7.63 -23.51 -3.02
N PRO A 353 -6.59 -22.91 -3.63
CA PRO A 353 -6.42 -22.98 -5.07
C PRO A 353 -6.06 -24.38 -5.53
N THR A 354 -6.63 -24.77 -6.66
CA THR A 354 -6.24 -25.98 -7.38
C THR A 354 -4.86 -25.81 -8.01
N GLU A 355 -4.21 -26.93 -8.38
CA GLU A 355 -2.93 -26.89 -9.09
C GLU A 355 -2.99 -26.03 -10.37
N ALA A 356 -4.09 -26.10 -11.11
CA ALA A 356 -4.30 -25.29 -12.31
C ALA A 356 -4.34 -23.77 -11.98
N GLN A 357 -5.01 -23.41 -10.89
CA GLN A 357 -5.06 -22.00 -10.41
C GLN A 357 -3.68 -21.52 -9.94
N LEU A 358 -2.90 -22.35 -9.22
CA LEU A 358 -1.52 -21.99 -8.84
C LEU A 358 -0.64 -21.74 -10.06
N CYS A 359 -0.75 -22.59 -11.11
CA CYS A 359 -0.05 -22.36 -12.38
C CYS A 359 -0.52 -21.07 -13.06
N GLU A 360 -1.82 -20.78 -13.06
CA GLU A 360 -2.38 -19.55 -13.62
C GLU A 360 -1.87 -18.30 -12.88
N LEU A 361 -1.83 -18.32 -11.54
CA LEU A 361 -1.29 -17.23 -10.73
C LEU A 361 0.18 -16.95 -11.10
N ALA A 362 1.03 -17.98 -11.15
CA ALA A 362 2.44 -17.83 -11.51
C ALA A 362 2.62 -17.29 -12.93
N HIS A 363 1.82 -17.79 -13.89
CA HIS A 363 1.84 -17.33 -15.27
C HIS A 363 1.41 -15.87 -15.42
N LYS A 364 0.31 -15.47 -14.78
CA LYS A 364 -0.17 -14.07 -14.76
C LYS A 364 0.86 -13.15 -14.14
N CYS A 365 1.47 -13.56 -13.02
CA CYS A 365 2.52 -12.77 -12.36
C CYS A 365 3.72 -12.55 -13.29
N LYS A 366 4.20 -13.59 -13.97
CA LYS A 366 5.29 -13.48 -14.95
C LYS A 366 4.96 -12.50 -16.08
N ILE A 367 3.74 -12.56 -16.63
CA ILE A 367 3.30 -11.64 -17.67
C ILE A 367 3.30 -10.20 -17.13
N ALA A 368 2.77 -10.00 -15.91
CA ALA A 368 2.66 -8.70 -15.28
C ALA A 368 4.02 -8.02 -15.06
N VAL A 369 5.03 -8.79 -14.70
CA VAL A 369 6.38 -8.25 -14.42
C VAL A 369 7.26 -8.16 -15.67
N GLY A 370 6.88 -8.82 -16.75
CA GLY A 370 7.60 -8.77 -18.03
C GLY A 370 8.99 -9.41 -18.02
N GLY A 371 9.32 -10.24 -16.98
CA GLY A 371 10.64 -10.83 -16.86
C GLY A 371 10.84 -11.60 -15.54
N LEU A 372 11.98 -11.36 -14.89
CA LEU A 372 12.29 -11.92 -13.57
C LEU A 372 11.81 -11.00 -12.46
N LEU A 373 11.24 -11.57 -11.41
CA LEU A 373 10.68 -10.85 -10.26
C LEU A 373 11.65 -10.86 -9.08
N GLY A 374 11.70 -9.75 -8.34
CA GLY A 374 12.41 -9.65 -7.07
C GLY A 374 13.89 -9.30 -7.19
N SER A 375 14.49 -8.85 -6.08
CA SER A 375 15.91 -8.54 -5.96
C SER A 375 16.63 -9.43 -4.94
N ALA A 376 15.94 -9.92 -3.91
CA ALA A 376 16.51 -10.90 -2.97
C ALA A 376 16.96 -12.19 -3.71
N LYS A 377 16.16 -12.65 -4.65
CA LYS A 377 16.44 -13.65 -5.68
C LYS A 377 15.68 -13.26 -6.93
N ARG A 378 16.29 -13.38 -8.10
CA ARG A 378 15.58 -13.23 -9.38
C ARG A 378 14.72 -14.47 -9.62
N LEU A 379 13.40 -14.30 -9.47
CA LEU A 379 12.41 -15.37 -9.57
C LEU A 379 11.88 -15.48 -10.99
N ASP A 380 11.92 -16.67 -11.57
CA ASP A 380 11.21 -17.00 -12.79
C ASP A 380 9.80 -17.58 -12.49
N GLU A 381 9.06 -17.98 -13.53
CA GLU A 381 7.71 -18.55 -13.38
C GLU A 381 7.70 -19.82 -12.53
N SER A 382 8.72 -20.66 -12.63
CA SER A 382 8.83 -21.89 -11.85
C SER A 382 9.11 -21.62 -10.37
N ASP A 383 9.90 -20.60 -10.06
CA ASP A 383 10.14 -20.12 -8.70
C ASP A 383 8.84 -19.56 -8.08
N MET A 384 8.10 -18.73 -8.84
CA MET A 384 6.82 -18.17 -8.40
C MET A 384 5.80 -19.28 -8.08
N LEU A 385 5.70 -20.28 -8.96
CA LEU A 385 4.85 -21.45 -8.73
C LEU A 385 5.27 -22.24 -7.49
N ALA A 386 6.58 -22.42 -7.28
CA ALA A 386 7.10 -23.11 -6.09
C ALA A 386 6.71 -22.36 -4.80
N ILE A 387 6.80 -21.03 -4.78
CA ILE A 387 6.39 -20.20 -3.64
C ILE A 387 4.89 -20.35 -3.37
N TYR A 388 4.04 -20.27 -4.40
CA TYR A 388 2.59 -20.48 -4.24
C TYR A 388 2.26 -21.88 -3.69
N LYS A 389 2.95 -22.94 -4.19
CA LYS A 389 2.78 -24.30 -3.68
C LYS A 389 3.20 -24.42 -2.21
N MET A 390 4.29 -23.78 -1.83
CA MET A 390 4.73 -23.73 -0.43
C MET A 390 3.72 -23.01 0.47
N ALA A 391 3.05 -21.97 -0.03
CA ALA A 391 2.03 -21.25 0.72
C ALA A 391 0.67 -21.97 0.80
N ASN A 392 0.43 -22.97 -0.04
CA ASN A 392 -0.84 -23.69 -0.16
C ASN A 392 -0.89 -24.89 0.81
N HIS A 393 -0.91 -24.61 2.11
CA HIS A 393 -1.02 -25.61 3.21
C HIS A 393 -1.97 -25.11 4.30
#